data_9c7e1f05254bede3ee898cc629cdb7a0
#
_entry.id   9c7e1f05254bede3ee898cc629cdb7a0
#
_cell.length_a   1.000
_cell.length_b   1.000
_cell.length_c   1.000
_cell.angle_alpha   90.00
_cell.angle_beta   90.00
_cell.angle_gamma   90.00
#
_symmetry.space_group_name_H-M   'P 1'
#
loop_
_entity.id
_entity.type
_entity.pdbx_description
1 polymer ?
#
loop_
_entity_poly.entity_id
_entity_poly.type
_entity_poly.pdbx_seq_one_letter_code
_entity_poly.pdbx_strand_id
1 'polypeptide(L)'
;MRLRLLLLSCFTLSCLMTAPSTAAAACEADGAVQFVCGPVSPEDLAIVPESPWLIASGMEDDGYLYLVDTRDYSSAVLYPLPSAQPRHDTVSYGDCPGPNMSAFRPHGINLTTGADGAYRLYVVRHGARESIEVFDIDMTGATPSLTWIGCVLAPEAVVFNSVVALPEGGIAATHFQMPDGSV
;
A
#
# COMPACT_ATOMS: atom_id res chain seq x y z
N MET A 1 6.16 -59.02 46.45
CA MET A 1 6.11 -57.55 46.63
C MET A 1 6.08 -56.96 45.25
N ARG A 2 4.88 -56.48 44.78
CA ARG A 2 4.68 -55.93 43.42
C ARG A 2 4.62 -54.41 43.54
N LEU A 3 5.64 -53.74 42.97
CA LEU A 3 5.75 -52.30 42.93
C LEU A 3 4.84 -51.76 41.79
N ARG A 4 3.80 -50.97 42.13
CA ARG A 4 2.96 -50.28 41.18
C ARG A 4 3.54 -48.90 40.88
N LEU A 5 3.98 -48.69 39.65
CA LEU A 5 4.45 -47.40 39.13
C LEU A 5 3.21 -46.57 38.72
N LEU A 6 2.97 -45.45 39.41
CA LEU A 6 1.94 -44.48 39.04
C LEU A 6 2.58 -43.43 38.09
N LEU A 7 2.17 -43.44 36.83
CA LEU A 7 2.50 -42.40 35.86
C LEU A 7 1.54 -41.22 36.04
N LEU A 8 2.05 -40.10 36.57
CA LEU A 8 1.36 -38.83 36.58
C LEU A 8 1.49 -38.17 35.17
N SER A 9 0.42 -38.14 34.43
CA SER A 9 0.34 -37.40 33.18
C SER A 9 0.11 -35.92 33.47
N CYS A 10 1.12 -35.10 33.22
CA CYS A 10 1.03 -33.65 33.35
C CYS A 10 0.46 -33.06 32.05
N PHE A 11 -0.85 -32.72 32.05
CA PHE A 11 -1.49 -32.01 30.96
C PHE A 11 -1.08 -30.52 31.03
N THR A 12 -0.16 -30.12 30.17
CA THR A 12 0.16 -28.70 29.97
C THR A 12 -0.92 -28.07 29.12
N LEU A 13 -1.78 -27.27 29.75
CA LEU A 13 -2.78 -26.44 29.10
C LEU A 13 -2.08 -25.25 28.42
N SER A 14 -1.80 -25.36 27.11
CA SER A 14 -1.29 -24.24 26.32
C SER A 14 -2.42 -23.21 26.13
N CYS A 15 -2.34 -22.13 26.90
CA CYS A 15 -3.20 -20.96 26.71
C CYS A 15 -2.72 -20.22 25.47
N LEU A 16 -3.44 -20.35 24.34
CA LEU A 16 -3.25 -19.49 23.18
C LEU A 16 -3.70 -18.07 23.57
N MET A 17 -2.75 -17.21 23.87
CA MET A 17 -3.02 -15.78 23.96
C MET A 17 -3.22 -15.23 22.54
N THR A 18 -4.48 -15.02 22.14
CA THR A 18 -4.80 -14.19 21.00
C THR A 18 -4.49 -12.74 21.39
N ALA A 19 -3.44 -12.16 20.78
CA ALA A 19 -3.20 -10.73 20.91
C ALA A 19 -4.42 -9.97 20.34
N PRO A 20 -4.97 -8.99 21.05
CA PRO A 20 -6.04 -8.17 20.48
C PRO A 20 -5.46 -7.41 19.28
N SER A 21 -6.07 -7.57 18.11
CA SER A 21 -5.87 -6.68 16.98
C SER A 21 -6.35 -5.30 17.44
N THR A 22 -5.47 -4.34 17.61
CA THR A 22 -5.84 -2.96 17.86
C THR A 22 -6.45 -2.40 16.58
N ALA A 23 -7.77 -2.51 16.45
CA ALA A 23 -8.51 -1.71 15.49
C ALA A 23 -8.21 -0.23 15.80
N ALA A 24 -7.83 0.56 14.79
CA ALA A 24 -7.65 1.99 14.95
C ALA A 24 -8.95 2.57 15.54
N ALA A 25 -8.80 3.44 16.55
CA ALA A 25 -9.95 4.08 17.17
C ALA A 25 -10.75 4.84 16.10
N ALA A 26 -12.07 4.67 16.08
CA ALA A 26 -12.93 5.45 15.21
C ALA A 26 -12.76 6.94 15.55
N CYS A 27 -12.61 7.77 14.52
CA CYS A 27 -12.62 9.21 14.70
C CYS A 27 -14.01 9.68 15.09
N GLU A 28 -14.08 10.66 16.00
CA GLU A 28 -15.35 11.31 16.29
C GLU A 28 -15.82 12.13 15.08
N ALA A 29 -17.09 11.96 14.71
CA ALA A 29 -17.70 12.75 13.65
C ALA A 29 -17.87 14.21 14.10
N ASP A 30 -17.76 15.15 13.14
CA ASP A 30 -18.12 16.56 13.37
C ASP A 30 -19.38 16.89 12.59
N GLY A 31 -20.51 16.91 13.24
CA GLY A 31 -21.83 17.08 12.62
C GLY A 31 -22.11 15.98 11.60
N ALA A 32 -22.23 16.34 10.32
CA ALA A 32 -22.45 15.40 9.22
C ALA A 32 -21.15 14.89 8.59
N VAL A 33 -19.98 15.37 9.02
CA VAL A 33 -18.67 14.98 8.51
C VAL A 33 -18.15 13.77 9.26
N GLN A 34 -17.83 12.71 8.52
CA GLN A 34 -17.19 11.52 9.06
C GLN A 34 -15.70 11.57 8.72
N PHE A 35 -14.86 11.09 9.63
CA PHE A 35 -13.41 11.07 9.45
C PHE A 35 -12.91 9.63 9.40
N VAL A 36 -11.88 9.42 8.57
CA VAL A 36 -11.08 8.20 8.59
C VAL A 36 -9.83 8.48 9.41
N CYS A 37 -9.64 7.73 10.50
CA CYS A 37 -8.41 7.76 11.30
C CYS A 37 -7.46 6.64 10.89
N GLY A 38 -6.17 6.84 11.18
CA GLY A 38 -5.12 5.86 10.94
C GLY A 38 -4.12 6.26 9.87
N PRO A 39 -4.55 6.71 8.66
CA PRO A 39 -3.59 7.23 7.68
C PRO A 39 -2.79 8.41 8.24
N VAL A 40 -1.47 8.35 8.04
CA VAL A 40 -0.54 9.43 8.43
C VAL A 40 -0.18 10.22 7.20
N SER A 41 -0.25 11.55 7.28
CA SER A 41 0.04 12.48 6.17
C SER A 41 -0.62 12.06 4.85
N PRO A 42 -1.94 11.76 4.83
CA PRO A 42 -2.60 11.35 3.59
C PRO A 42 -2.57 12.50 2.59
N GLU A 43 -2.15 12.19 1.36
CA GLU A 43 -1.90 13.21 0.35
C GLU A 43 -2.79 13.04 -0.88
N ASP A 44 -2.92 11.81 -1.40
CA ASP A 44 -3.73 11.54 -2.58
C ASP A 44 -4.61 10.28 -2.40
N LEU A 45 -5.72 10.24 -3.13
CA LEU A 45 -6.77 9.24 -2.96
C LEU A 45 -7.18 8.63 -4.30
N ALA A 46 -7.33 7.29 -4.34
CA ALA A 46 -7.85 6.59 -5.49
C ALA A 46 -8.97 5.62 -5.08
N ILE A 47 -10.13 5.75 -5.74
CA ILE A 47 -11.25 4.81 -5.55
C ILE A 47 -10.96 3.55 -6.35
N VAL A 48 -11.10 2.37 -5.71
CA VAL A 48 -11.08 1.09 -6.41
C VAL A 48 -12.44 0.87 -7.07
N PRO A 49 -12.51 0.80 -8.42
CA PRO A 49 -13.79 0.74 -9.12
C PRO A 49 -14.68 -0.42 -8.66
N GLU A 50 -15.99 -0.19 -8.70
CA GLU A 50 -17.03 -1.18 -8.36
C GLU A 50 -16.86 -1.82 -6.96
N SER A 51 -16.23 -1.10 -6.03
CA SER A 51 -15.97 -1.60 -4.69
C SER A 51 -16.14 -0.51 -3.63
N PRO A 52 -16.24 -0.87 -2.35
CA PRO A 52 -16.27 0.10 -1.25
C PRO A 52 -14.86 0.56 -0.83
N TRP A 53 -13.84 0.23 -1.59
CA TRP A 53 -12.46 0.46 -1.19
C TRP A 53 -11.88 1.74 -1.79
N LEU A 54 -11.11 2.45 -0.98
CA LEU A 54 -10.33 3.61 -1.36
C LEU A 54 -8.88 3.37 -0.92
N ILE A 55 -7.93 3.76 -1.78
CA ILE A 55 -6.50 3.75 -1.46
C ILE A 55 -6.06 5.17 -1.17
N ALA A 56 -5.32 5.36 -0.09
CA ALA A 56 -4.71 6.64 0.27
C ALA A 56 -3.19 6.51 0.32
N SER A 57 -2.48 7.47 -0.25
CA SER A 57 -1.02 7.60 -0.09
C SER A 57 -0.70 8.40 1.16
N GLY A 58 0.21 7.89 2.01
CA GLY A 58 0.71 8.60 3.19
C GLY A 58 2.11 9.13 2.94
N MET A 59 2.24 10.44 2.66
CA MET A 59 3.48 11.10 2.30
C MET A 59 4.32 11.40 3.55
N GLU A 60 4.82 10.35 4.18
CA GLU A 60 5.66 10.39 5.37
C GLU A 60 6.95 9.62 5.11
N ASP A 61 8.02 9.91 5.84
CA ASP A 61 9.22 9.08 5.81
C ASP A 61 8.88 7.68 6.31
N ASP A 62 9.28 6.65 5.55
CA ASP A 62 8.81 5.28 5.74
C ASP A 62 7.27 5.17 5.76
N GLY A 63 6.62 5.91 4.86
CA GLY A 63 5.17 5.99 4.73
C GLY A 63 4.54 4.73 4.12
N TYR A 64 3.21 4.77 4.02
CA TYR A 64 2.41 3.62 3.60
C TYR A 64 1.37 4.01 2.56
N LEU A 65 0.95 3.03 1.76
CA LEU A 65 -0.36 3.06 1.14
C LEU A 65 -1.35 2.46 2.14
N TYR A 66 -2.47 3.12 2.31
CA TYR A 66 -3.56 2.69 3.19
C TYR A 66 -4.75 2.24 2.39
N LEU A 67 -5.44 1.21 2.88
CA LEU A 67 -6.75 0.79 2.41
C LEU A 67 -7.80 1.34 3.36
N VAL A 68 -8.81 1.99 2.82
CA VAL A 68 -9.95 2.53 3.58
C VAL A 68 -11.22 1.83 3.13
N ASP A 69 -12.01 1.35 4.09
CA ASP A 69 -13.36 0.85 3.85
C ASP A 69 -14.35 2.01 3.99
N THR A 70 -15.00 2.39 2.90
CA THR A 70 -15.95 3.51 2.90
C THR A 70 -17.29 3.18 3.55
N ARG A 71 -17.53 1.91 3.95
CA ARG A 71 -18.76 1.47 4.61
C ARG A 71 -18.75 1.78 6.10
N ASP A 72 -17.58 1.70 6.73
CA ASP A 72 -17.40 1.88 8.18
C ASP A 72 -16.26 2.84 8.55
N TYR A 73 -15.62 3.45 7.54
CA TYR A 73 -14.51 4.39 7.68
C TYR A 73 -13.27 3.81 8.37
N SER A 74 -13.15 2.50 8.42
CA SER A 74 -11.95 1.83 8.92
C SER A 74 -10.80 1.94 7.93
N SER A 75 -9.57 1.89 8.44
CA SER A 75 -8.37 1.90 7.60
C SER A 75 -7.36 0.85 8.06
N ALA A 76 -6.55 0.38 7.11
CA ALA A 76 -5.46 -0.54 7.37
C ALA A 76 -4.28 -0.22 6.44
N VAL A 77 -3.06 -0.62 6.83
CA VAL A 77 -1.91 -0.57 5.94
C VAL A 77 -2.10 -1.57 4.80
N LEU A 78 -1.95 -1.08 3.56
CA LEU A 78 -2.04 -1.88 2.35
C LEU A 78 -0.65 -2.25 1.81
N TYR A 79 0.32 -1.32 1.89
CA TYR A 79 1.70 -1.53 1.44
C TYR A 79 2.66 -0.49 2.08
N PRO A 80 3.94 -0.86 2.36
CA PRO A 80 4.51 -2.20 2.24
C PRO A 80 4.04 -3.13 3.36
N LEU A 81 3.95 -4.42 3.06
CA LEU A 81 3.68 -5.47 4.03
C LEU A 81 4.82 -6.49 4.01
N PRO A 82 5.22 -7.06 5.16
CA PRO A 82 6.27 -8.09 5.21
C PRO A 82 5.95 -9.35 4.39
N SER A 83 4.66 -9.63 4.19
CA SER A 83 4.17 -10.77 3.40
C SER A 83 4.08 -10.48 1.90
N ALA A 84 4.24 -9.22 1.48
CA ALA A 84 4.14 -8.86 0.07
C ALA A 84 5.23 -9.55 -0.75
N GLN A 85 4.82 -10.26 -1.80
CA GLN A 85 5.73 -10.91 -2.74
C GLN A 85 5.70 -10.12 -4.06
N PRO A 86 6.83 -9.52 -4.48
CA PRO A 86 6.89 -8.82 -5.76
C PRO A 86 6.86 -9.81 -6.93
N ARG A 87 6.31 -9.38 -8.05
CA ARG A 87 6.32 -10.10 -9.31
C ARG A 87 6.83 -9.17 -10.41
N HIS A 88 8.15 -9.07 -10.55
CA HIS A 88 8.75 -8.12 -11.48
C HIS A 88 8.43 -8.49 -12.94
N ASP A 89 7.68 -7.63 -13.62
CA ASP A 89 7.45 -7.68 -15.05
C ASP A 89 8.64 -7.01 -15.78
N THR A 90 9.68 -7.81 -16.02
CA THR A 90 10.90 -7.34 -16.67
C THR A 90 10.73 -7.05 -18.17
N VAL A 91 9.59 -7.41 -18.76
CA VAL A 91 9.28 -7.09 -20.16
C VAL A 91 8.82 -5.63 -20.25
N SER A 92 7.92 -5.22 -19.37
CA SER A 92 7.39 -3.85 -19.35
C SER A 92 8.28 -2.87 -18.59
N TYR A 93 8.99 -3.34 -17.55
CA TYR A 93 9.76 -2.51 -16.60
C TYR A 93 11.20 -3.01 -16.43
N GLY A 94 11.86 -3.38 -17.55
CA GLY A 94 13.21 -3.98 -17.54
C GLY A 94 14.29 -3.10 -16.93
N ASP A 95 14.17 -1.77 -17.05
CA ASP A 95 15.13 -0.79 -16.51
C ASP A 95 14.94 -0.55 -14.99
N CYS A 96 13.86 -1.07 -14.40
CA CYS A 96 13.62 -0.95 -12.96
C CYS A 96 14.54 -1.90 -12.18
N PRO A 97 15.31 -1.42 -11.19
CA PRO A 97 16.31 -2.24 -10.48
C PRO A 97 15.68 -3.25 -9.50
N GLY A 98 14.37 -3.38 -9.47
CA GLY A 98 13.63 -4.26 -8.56
C GLY A 98 12.96 -3.50 -7.42
N PRO A 99 12.18 -4.21 -6.58
CA PRO A 99 11.48 -3.59 -5.48
C PRO A 99 12.45 -3.08 -4.43
N ASN A 100 12.17 -1.90 -3.89
CA ASN A 100 12.89 -1.33 -2.77
C ASN A 100 11.87 -0.71 -1.80
N MET A 101 11.75 -1.24 -0.61
CA MET A 101 10.78 -0.76 0.39
C MET A 101 11.41 0.20 1.41
N SER A 102 12.73 0.46 1.32
CA SER A 102 13.41 1.39 2.23
C SER A 102 13.00 2.82 1.94
N ALA A 103 12.74 3.61 2.97
CA ALA A 103 12.35 5.01 2.86
C ALA A 103 11.25 5.20 1.79
N PHE A 104 10.21 4.36 1.84
CA PHE A 104 9.05 4.46 0.95
C PHE A 104 8.22 5.69 1.36
N ARG A 105 8.13 6.66 0.47
CA ARG A 105 7.38 7.90 0.69
C ARG A 105 6.42 8.11 -0.48
N PRO A 106 5.23 7.48 -0.43
CA PRO A 106 4.25 7.58 -1.51
C PRO A 106 3.59 8.95 -1.55
N HIS A 107 3.39 9.48 -2.76
CA HIS A 107 2.80 10.78 -3.03
C HIS A 107 1.60 10.62 -3.98
N GLY A 108 1.59 11.31 -5.13
CA GLY A 108 0.49 11.21 -6.11
C GLY A 108 0.23 9.77 -6.57
N ILE A 109 -1.02 9.39 -6.66
CA ILE A 109 -1.42 8.04 -7.09
C ILE A 109 -2.43 8.10 -8.22
N ASN A 110 -2.41 7.09 -9.09
CA ASN A 110 -3.41 6.93 -10.15
C ASN A 110 -3.77 5.46 -10.30
N LEU A 111 -5.06 5.16 -10.27
CA LEU A 111 -5.58 3.83 -10.47
C LEU A 111 -6.31 3.77 -11.82
N THR A 112 -6.02 2.74 -12.61
CA THR A 112 -6.66 2.49 -13.89
C THR A 112 -6.92 1.00 -14.11
N THR A 113 -7.78 0.69 -15.07
CA THR A 113 -7.93 -0.67 -15.58
C THR A 113 -6.98 -0.87 -16.74
N GLY A 114 -6.09 -1.85 -16.64
CA GLY A 114 -5.19 -2.23 -17.73
C GLY A 114 -5.95 -2.85 -18.91
N ALA A 115 -5.28 -2.95 -20.05
CA ALA A 115 -5.85 -3.57 -21.25
C ALA A 115 -6.22 -5.05 -21.07
N ASP A 116 -5.63 -5.71 -20.09
CA ASP A 116 -5.90 -7.09 -19.64
C ASP A 116 -7.09 -7.18 -18.65
N GLY A 117 -7.73 -6.05 -18.32
CA GLY A 117 -8.82 -5.97 -17.35
C GLY A 117 -8.35 -5.96 -15.89
N ALA A 118 -7.05 -6.06 -15.62
CA ALA A 118 -6.50 -5.96 -14.27
C ALA A 118 -6.47 -4.49 -13.81
N TYR A 119 -6.72 -4.26 -12.54
CA TYR A 119 -6.53 -2.94 -11.95
C TYR A 119 -5.04 -2.70 -11.70
N ARG A 120 -4.55 -1.52 -12.12
CA ARG A 120 -3.19 -1.06 -11.90
C ARG A 120 -3.15 0.24 -11.13
N LEU A 121 -2.29 0.24 -10.10
CA LEU A 121 -2.00 1.43 -9.31
C LEU A 121 -0.59 1.92 -9.65
N TYR A 122 -0.50 3.18 -10.03
CA TYR A 122 0.74 3.93 -10.22
C TYR A 122 0.92 4.84 -9.02
N VAL A 123 2.12 4.84 -8.44
CA VAL A 123 2.43 5.56 -7.20
C VAL A 123 3.70 6.35 -7.39
N VAL A 124 3.63 7.66 -7.35
CA VAL A 124 4.81 8.50 -7.21
C VAL A 124 5.47 8.17 -5.89
N ARG A 125 6.75 7.93 -5.94
CA ARG A 125 7.55 7.58 -4.78
C ARG A 125 8.78 8.45 -4.67
N HIS A 126 9.01 8.97 -3.46
CA HIS A 126 10.24 9.63 -3.02
C HIS A 126 11.01 8.76 -2.03
N GLY A 127 12.10 9.31 -1.49
CA GLY A 127 12.93 8.68 -0.47
C GLY A 127 14.15 7.99 -1.06
N ALA A 128 14.29 6.67 -0.90
CA ALA A 128 15.50 5.96 -1.35
C ALA A 128 15.71 6.00 -2.87
N ARG A 129 14.68 6.30 -3.65
CA ARG A 129 14.73 6.59 -5.09
C ARG A 129 13.56 7.47 -5.48
N GLU A 130 13.70 8.17 -6.57
CA GLU A 130 12.64 8.91 -7.23
C GLU A 130 12.11 8.06 -8.39
N SER A 131 10.83 7.66 -8.31
CA SER A 131 10.24 6.72 -9.26
C SER A 131 8.72 6.77 -9.25
N ILE A 132 8.11 6.16 -10.27
CA ILE A 132 6.72 5.75 -10.24
C ILE A 132 6.70 4.24 -10.06
N GLU A 133 6.24 3.77 -8.92
CA GLU A 133 6.06 2.35 -8.61
C GLU A 133 4.75 1.86 -9.21
N VAL A 134 4.74 0.63 -9.69
CA VAL A 134 3.58 0.05 -10.37
C VAL A 134 3.15 -1.23 -9.67
N PHE A 135 1.86 -1.31 -9.39
CA PHE A 135 1.25 -2.44 -8.69
C PHE A 135 0.06 -2.98 -9.47
N ASP A 136 -0.09 -4.29 -9.50
CA ASP A 136 -1.37 -4.94 -9.79
C ASP A 136 -2.19 -5.01 -8.51
N ILE A 137 -3.51 -4.82 -8.64
CA ILE A 137 -4.47 -4.96 -7.54
C ILE A 137 -5.24 -6.26 -7.72
N ASP A 138 -5.16 -7.15 -6.73
CA ASP A 138 -5.96 -8.36 -6.67
C ASP A 138 -7.22 -8.11 -5.83
N MET A 139 -8.39 -8.30 -6.45
CA MET A 139 -9.73 -8.14 -5.87
C MET A 139 -10.40 -9.47 -5.55
N THR A 140 -9.70 -10.60 -5.69
CA THR A 140 -10.31 -11.93 -5.48
C THR A 140 -10.52 -12.28 -4.01
N GLY A 141 -9.80 -11.61 -3.10
CA GLY A 141 -9.93 -11.76 -1.65
C GLY A 141 -11.08 -10.96 -1.04
N ALA A 142 -11.25 -11.09 0.28
CA ALA A 142 -12.21 -10.27 1.04
C ALA A 142 -11.81 -8.78 1.08
N THR A 143 -10.53 -8.51 0.94
CA THR A 143 -9.92 -7.18 0.85
C THR A 143 -8.96 -7.13 -0.34
N PRO A 144 -8.81 -5.96 -1.01
CA PRO A 144 -7.78 -5.77 -2.03
C PRO A 144 -6.38 -6.06 -1.50
N SER A 145 -5.52 -6.57 -2.39
CA SER A 145 -4.10 -6.70 -2.10
C SER A 145 -3.26 -6.17 -3.27
N LEU A 146 -2.04 -5.69 -2.95
CA LEU A 146 -1.13 -5.14 -3.94
C LEU A 146 0.03 -6.11 -4.22
N THR A 147 0.30 -6.31 -5.51
CA THR A 147 1.52 -6.97 -5.98
C THR A 147 2.36 -5.96 -6.75
N TRP A 148 3.54 -5.65 -6.24
CA TRP A 148 4.50 -4.80 -6.98
C TRP A 148 4.97 -5.52 -8.24
N ILE A 149 4.90 -4.83 -9.40
CA ILE A 149 5.28 -5.40 -10.70
C ILE A 149 6.40 -4.66 -11.40
N GLY A 150 6.74 -3.44 -10.97
CA GLY A 150 7.81 -2.69 -11.60
C GLY A 150 7.87 -1.24 -11.17
N CYS A 151 8.74 -0.49 -11.83
CA CYS A 151 8.82 0.96 -11.65
C CYS A 151 9.34 1.67 -12.89
N VAL A 152 9.08 2.96 -12.99
CA VAL A 152 9.69 3.91 -13.91
C VAL A 152 10.54 4.87 -13.10
N LEU A 153 11.86 4.87 -13.33
CA LEU A 153 12.78 5.78 -12.64
C LEU A 153 12.63 7.19 -13.18
N ALA A 154 12.73 8.17 -12.28
CA ALA A 154 12.80 9.57 -12.70
C ALA A 154 14.11 9.84 -13.47
N PRO A 155 14.07 10.69 -14.52
CA PRO A 155 15.28 11.27 -15.07
C PRO A 155 16.04 12.07 -13.98
N GLU A 156 17.33 12.31 -14.22
CA GLU A 156 18.16 13.10 -13.31
C GLU A 156 17.52 14.49 -13.03
N ALA A 157 17.52 14.91 -11.80
CA ALA A 157 16.95 16.18 -11.31
C ALA A 157 15.42 16.34 -11.52
N VAL A 158 14.70 15.26 -11.85
CA VAL A 158 13.24 15.27 -11.90
C VAL A 158 12.69 14.69 -10.60
N VAL A 159 11.82 15.45 -9.94
CA VAL A 159 11.04 14.99 -8.78
C VAL A 159 9.58 14.99 -9.18
N PHE A 160 8.95 13.81 -9.15
CA PHE A 160 7.57 13.65 -9.53
C PHE A 160 6.62 14.22 -8.46
N ASN A 161 5.45 14.69 -8.90
CA ASN A 161 4.39 15.14 -7.99
C ASN A 161 3.14 14.29 -8.17
N SER A 162 2.63 14.19 -9.39
CA SER A 162 1.43 13.44 -9.72
C SER A 162 1.68 12.57 -10.95
N VAL A 163 0.87 11.54 -11.13
CA VAL A 163 0.96 10.61 -12.26
C VAL A 163 -0.43 10.31 -12.81
N VAL A 164 -0.52 10.05 -14.10
CA VAL A 164 -1.71 9.51 -14.76
C VAL A 164 -1.31 8.50 -15.82
N ALA A 165 -2.02 7.37 -15.87
CA ALA A 165 -1.89 6.40 -16.96
C ALA A 165 -2.56 6.94 -18.23
N LEU A 166 -1.94 6.71 -19.38
CA LEU A 166 -2.47 7.12 -20.68
C LEU A 166 -3.28 5.98 -21.31
N PRO A 167 -4.38 6.30 -22.04
CA PRO A 167 -5.25 5.28 -22.65
C PRO A 167 -4.52 4.33 -23.62
N GLU A 168 -3.55 4.88 -24.35
CA GLU A 168 -2.75 4.12 -25.35
C GLU A 168 -1.55 3.41 -24.73
N GLY A 169 -1.44 3.40 -23.41
CA GLY A 169 -0.29 2.90 -22.65
C GLY A 169 0.71 4.01 -22.32
N GLY A 170 1.62 3.72 -21.38
CA GLY A 170 2.53 4.70 -20.83
C GLY A 170 1.88 5.57 -19.74
N ILE A 171 2.63 6.57 -19.29
CA ILE A 171 2.23 7.48 -18.19
C ILE A 171 2.59 8.92 -18.56
N ALA A 172 1.88 9.86 -17.96
CA ALA A 172 2.30 11.25 -17.84
C ALA A 172 2.45 11.61 -16.36
N ALA A 173 3.47 12.38 -16.04
CA ALA A 173 3.72 12.81 -14.67
C ALA A 173 4.07 14.29 -14.62
N THR A 174 3.69 14.96 -13.54
CA THR A 174 4.10 16.34 -13.27
C THR A 174 5.41 16.34 -12.51
N HIS A 175 6.25 17.33 -12.80
CA HIS A 175 7.48 17.61 -12.07
C HIS A 175 7.20 18.67 -11.02
N PHE A 176 7.66 18.42 -9.80
CA PHE A 176 7.60 19.37 -8.71
C PHE A 176 8.93 20.10 -8.59
N GLN A 177 8.88 21.44 -8.61
CA GLN A 177 10.05 22.27 -8.42
C GLN A 177 9.65 23.51 -7.61
N MET A 178 10.39 23.80 -6.55
CA MET A 178 10.19 25.02 -5.76
C MET A 178 10.61 26.27 -6.56
N PRO A 179 10.06 27.47 -6.23
CA PRO A 179 10.38 28.71 -6.96
C PRO A 179 11.86 29.08 -6.94
N ASP A 180 12.63 28.61 -5.97
CA ASP A 180 14.08 28.82 -5.86
C ASP A 180 14.91 27.78 -6.62
N GLY A 181 14.27 26.87 -7.33
CA GLY A 181 14.92 25.78 -8.06
C GLY A 181 15.26 24.55 -7.19
N SER A 182 14.92 24.57 -5.88
CA SER A 182 15.01 23.40 -5.02
C SER A 182 13.85 22.40 -5.28
N VAL A 183 13.98 21.19 -4.79
CA VAL A 183 12.99 20.11 -4.86
C VAL A 183 12.72 19.56 -3.47
#